data_74858466620fb2eb5b74c88078f425fd
#
_entry.id   74858466620fb2eb5b74c88078f425fd
#
_cell.length_a   1.000
_cell.length_b   1.000
_cell.length_c   1.000
_cell.angle_alpha   90.00
_cell.angle_beta   90.00
_cell.angle_gamma   90.00
#
_symmetry.space_group_name_H-M   'P 1'
#
loop_
_entity.id
_entity.type
_entity.pdbx_description
1 polymer ?
#
loop_
_entity_poly.entity_id
_entity_poly.type
_entity_poly.pdbx_seq_one_letter_code
_entity_poly.pdbx_strand_id
1 'polypeptide(L)'
;MPAVVVLGVQWGDEGKGKATDQLGSRIDYVVKFNGGNNAGHTVVVGGEKYALHLLPSGILSPGVVPVIGNGVVIDIEVLFEEIDALESRGVDTSRLRVSSAAHVIAPYNRTVDKVTERFLGKRRIGTTGRGIGPTYSDKINRVGVRIQDLFDEKILREKVEGALDQKNHLLVKVYNRRAITVDETVEDLLRHAERLRPYVGDTPLELNRALDDGKTLVFEAGQATMLDIDHGTYPFVTSSSATAGGACTGSGVGPTRIDRVVGVAKAYTTRVGEGPFPTELLDDDGEWLRQTGGEFGTTTGRPRRTGWYDSVVSRYASRVNGLTDIVLTKLDVLTGRESIPVCVAYEVDGKRFDEMPDDQSDFHHATPVYEHLDGWTEDITAARDFDDLPKNAQRYLLRLEEISGTRISAIGVGPGREATIVRHDLLG
;
A
#
# COMPACT_ATOMS: atom_id res chain seq x y z
N MET A 1 20.82 13.10 -6.20
CA MET A 1 19.70 13.19 -5.22
C MET A 1 18.87 11.95 -5.36
N PRO A 2 18.43 11.33 -4.27
CA PRO A 2 17.92 9.97 -4.30
C PRO A 2 16.48 9.86 -4.83
N ALA A 3 16.24 8.77 -5.55
CA ALA A 3 14.92 8.24 -5.82
C ALA A 3 14.69 7.03 -4.88
N VAL A 4 13.73 7.16 -3.98
CA VAL A 4 13.50 6.18 -2.91
C VAL A 4 12.11 5.57 -3.06
N VAL A 5 12.02 4.24 -3.07
CA VAL A 5 10.74 3.52 -3.03
C VAL A 5 10.42 3.17 -1.59
N VAL A 6 9.21 3.51 -1.13
CA VAL A 6 8.68 3.13 0.19
C VAL A 6 7.50 2.17 -0.02
N LEU A 7 7.62 0.96 0.49
CA LEU A 7 6.61 -0.09 0.33
C LEU A 7 6.41 -0.90 1.62
N GLY A 8 5.28 -1.61 1.70
CA GLY A 8 5.02 -2.53 2.82
C GLY A 8 5.70 -3.88 2.61
N VAL A 9 6.26 -4.43 3.69
CA VAL A 9 6.92 -5.75 3.70
C VAL A 9 5.89 -6.87 3.83
N GLN A 10 4.84 -6.66 4.62
CA GLN A 10 3.87 -7.66 5.09
C GLN A 10 2.58 -7.64 4.24
N TRP A 11 1.40 -7.52 4.87
CA TRP A 11 0.08 -7.50 4.20
C TRP A 11 -0.64 -6.16 4.29
N GLY A 12 0.08 -5.06 4.36
CA GLY A 12 -0.48 -3.72 4.50
C GLY A 12 -0.62 -3.26 5.96
N ASP A 13 -1.02 -2.01 6.11
CA ASP A 13 -1.19 -1.35 7.42
C ASP A 13 0.09 -1.27 8.28
N GLU A 14 1.28 -1.39 7.67
CA GLU A 14 2.57 -1.33 8.36
C GLU A 14 2.93 0.07 8.85
N GLY A 15 2.23 1.11 8.40
CA GLY A 15 2.52 2.50 8.76
C GLY A 15 3.39 3.24 7.74
N LYS A 16 3.26 2.91 6.45
CA LYS A 16 3.99 3.57 5.34
C LYS A 16 3.87 5.10 5.36
N GLY A 17 2.67 5.62 5.61
CA GLY A 17 2.45 7.06 5.70
C GLY A 17 3.32 7.74 6.76
N LYS A 18 3.56 7.10 7.92
CA LYS A 18 4.49 7.60 8.95
C LYS A 18 5.93 7.58 8.44
N ALA A 19 6.34 6.52 7.73
CA ALA A 19 7.68 6.42 7.17
C ALA A 19 7.94 7.50 6.10
N THR A 20 6.96 7.77 5.24
CA THR A 20 7.05 8.85 4.24
C THR A 20 7.05 10.24 4.89
N ASP A 21 6.19 10.46 5.89
CA ASP A 21 6.14 11.72 6.64
C ASP A 21 7.45 12.01 7.40
N GLN A 22 8.15 10.97 7.85
CA GLN A 22 9.46 11.09 8.50
C GLN A 22 10.52 11.73 7.58
N LEU A 23 10.40 11.56 6.27
CA LEU A 23 11.29 12.17 5.27
C LEU A 23 11.02 13.68 5.12
N GLY A 24 9.79 14.11 5.37
CA GLY A 24 9.36 15.49 5.58
C GLY A 24 9.79 16.47 4.48
N SER A 25 10.37 17.62 4.88
CA SER A 25 10.80 18.70 3.98
C SER A 25 12.06 18.39 3.15
N ARG A 26 12.63 17.19 3.29
CA ARG A 26 13.82 16.76 2.55
C ARG A 26 13.50 16.16 1.18
N ILE A 27 12.21 16.08 0.82
CA ILE A 27 11.72 15.52 -0.44
C ILE A 27 11.04 16.59 -1.28
N ASP A 28 11.20 16.51 -2.60
CA ASP A 28 10.57 17.42 -3.54
C ASP A 28 9.28 16.83 -4.13
N TYR A 29 9.23 15.50 -4.33
CA TYR A 29 8.10 14.80 -4.93
C TYR A 29 7.69 13.57 -4.12
N VAL A 30 6.40 13.33 -3.97
CA VAL A 30 5.84 12.05 -3.50
C VAL A 30 4.93 11.48 -4.57
N VAL A 31 5.25 10.28 -5.05
CA VAL A 31 4.60 9.64 -6.19
C VAL A 31 3.86 8.38 -5.73
N LYS A 32 2.54 8.39 -5.80
CA LYS A 32 1.75 7.17 -5.69
C LYS A 32 1.79 6.44 -7.03
N PHE A 33 2.29 5.22 -7.05
CA PHE A 33 2.57 4.52 -8.30
C PHE A 33 1.64 3.34 -8.59
N ASN A 34 0.83 2.87 -7.62
CA ASN A 34 -0.05 1.71 -7.80
C ASN A 34 -1.33 1.79 -6.96
N GLY A 35 -2.24 0.86 -7.19
CA GLY A 35 -3.50 0.78 -6.47
C GLY A 35 -4.50 1.86 -6.92
N GLY A 36 -5.37 2.25 -6.03
CA GLY A 36 -6.39 3.29 -6.23
C GLY A 36 -6.92 3.72 -4.87
N ASN A 37 -8.22 3.96 -4.77
CA ASN A 37 -8.90 4.31 -3.52
C ASN A 37 -9.26 3.08 -2.65
N ASN A 38 -8.70 1.91 -2.92
CA ASN A 38 -8.92 0.68 -2.16
C ASN A 38 -8.11 0.58 -0.86
N ALA A 39 -7.01 1.34 -0.74
CA ALA A 39 -6.24 1.45 0.48
C ALA A 39 -6.52 2.82 1.14
N GLY A 40 -6.51 2.85 2.46
CA GLY A 40 -6.57 4.10 3.22
C GLY A 40 -5.38 4.16 4.16
N HIS A 41 -4.74 5.31 4.25
CA HIS A 41 -3.70 5.53 5.24
C HIS A 41 -3.99 6.82 6.03
N THR A 42 -3.69 6.79 7.30
CA THR A 42 -3.84 7.93 8.17
C THR A 42 -2.49 8.59 8.39
N VAL A 43 -2.41 9.87 8.12
CA VAL A 43 -1.24 10.70 8.42
C VAL A 43 -1.62 11.68 9.52
N VAL A 44 -0.72 11.90 10.47
CA VAL A 44 -0.93 12.87 11.56
C VAL A 44 0.03 14.03 11.38
N VAL A 45 -0.50 15.22 11.11
CA VAL A 45 0.27 16.46 10.92
C VAL A 45 -0.24 17.51 11.90
N GLY A 46 0.65 18.08 12.70
CA GLY A 46 0.28 19.11 13.67
C GLY A 46 -0.75 18.67 14.72
N GLY A 47 -0.82 17.38 15.03
CA GLY A 47 -1.80 16.78 15.93
C GLY A 47 -3.15 16.45 15.28
N GLU A 48 -3.38 16.85 14.04
CA GLU A 48 -4.58 16.53 13.27
C GLU A 48 -4.41 15.24 12.44
N LYS A 49 -5.49 14.45 12.38
CA LYS A 49 -5.54 13.22 11.59
C LYS A 49 -6.13 13.47 10.20
N TYR A 50 -5.45 12.99 9.19
CA TYR A 50 -5.88 13.02 7.80
C TYR A 50 -5.97 11.59 7.26
N ALA A 51 -7.15 11.18 6.82
CA ALA A 51 -7.37 9.89 6.18
C ALA A 51 -7.31 10.09 4.65
N LEU A 52 -6.28 9.56 4.02
CA LEU A 52 -6.07 9.63 2.57
C LEU A 52 -6.30 8.26 1.95
N HIS A 53 -6.95 8.21 0.78
CA HIS A 53 -7.19 6.97 0.03
C HIS A 53 -6.49 7.00 -1.32
N LEU A 54 -6.69 8.06 -2.08
CA LEU A 54 -6.16 8.22 -3.43
C LEU A 54 -4.98 9.18 -3.49
N LEU A 55 -5.03 10.27 -2.73
CA LEU A 55 -3.98 11.26 -2.69
C LEU A 55 -2.70 10.72 -2.03
N PRO A 56 -1.49 11.03 -2.57
CA PRO A 56 -0.22 10.72 -1.94
C PRO A 56 -0.06 11.46 -0.61
N SER A 57 0.65 10.85 0.36
CA SER A 57 0.88 11.45 1.70
C SER A 57 1.57 12.82 1.63
N GLY A 58 2.42 13.04 0.65
CA GLY A 58 3.12 14.30 0.42
C GLY A 58 2.24 15.53 0.18
N ILE A 59 0.94 15.35 -0.11
CA ILE A 59 -0.01 16.48 -0.26
C ILE A 59 -0.12 17.34 1.00
N LEU A 60 0.17 16.75 2.16
CA LEU A 60 0.13 17.44 3.45
C LEU A 60 1.40 18.22 3.78
N SER A 61 2.47 18.07 2.95
CA SER A 61 3.77 18.67 3.20
C SER A 61 3.97 19.92 2.34
N PRO A 62 4.10 21.11 2.94
CA PRO A 62 4.37 22.34 2.18
C PRO A 62 5.65 22.20 1.34
N GLY A 63 5.58 22.60 0.07
CA GLY A 63 6.73 22.53 -0.83
C GLY A 63 6.87 21.23 -1.62
N VAL A 64 6.25 20.15 -1.20
CA VAL A 64 6.26 18.86 -1.90
C VAL A 64 5.24 18.86 -3.05
N VAL A 65 5.61 18.25 -4.17
CA VAL A 65 4.71 18.00 -5.31
C VAL A 65 4.14 16.59 -5.19
N PRO A 66 2.84 16.43 -4.88
CA PRO A 66 2.19 15.12 -4.86
C PRO A 66 1.84 14.69 -6.30
N VAL A 67 2.16 13.44 -6.66
CA VAL A 67 1.95 12.90 -8.00
C VAL A 67 1.15 11.60 -7.94
N ILE A 68 0.09 11.52 -8.73
CA ILE A 68 -0.62 10.27 -9.02
C ILE A 68 -0.09 9.74 -10.36
N GLY A 69 0.71 8.67 -10.30
CA GLY A 69 1.38 8.07 -11.45
C GLY A 69 0.44 7.26 -12.34
N ASN A 70 0.94 6.89 -13.52
CA ASN A 70 0.18 6.13 -14.53
C ASN A 70 -0.20 4.71 -14.11
N GLY A 71 0.42 4.19 -13.04
CA GLY A 71 0.07 2.88 -12.48
C GLY A 71 -1.17 2.88 -11.58
N VAL A 72 -1.64 4.05 -11.17
CA VAL A 72 -2.83 4.20 -10.30
C VAL A 72 -4.12 4.11 -11.13
N VAL A 73 -5.17 3.53 -10.55
CA VAL A 73 -6.52 3.63 -11.09
C VAL A 73 -7.34 4.62 -10.28
N ILE A 74 -7.98 5.57 -10.94
CA ILE A 74 -8.52 6.79 -10.35
C ILE A 74 -10.04 6.81 -10.40
N ASP A 75 -10.67 6.85 -9.24
CA ASP A 75 -12.07 7.25 -9.10
C ASP A 75 -12.10 8.78 -8.98
N ILE A 76 -12.60 9.48 -10.00
CA ILE A 76 -12.51 10.93 -10.10
C ILE A 76 -13.39 11.62 -9.06
N GLU A 77 -14.55 11.05 -8.75
CA GLU A 77 -15.45 11.56 -7.72
C GLU A 77 -14.75 11.51 -6.35
N VAL A 78 -14.18 10.36 -5.99
CA VAL A 78 -13.41 10.19 -4.74
C VAL A 78 -12.19 11.11 -4.69
N LEU A 79 -11.50 11.33 -5.83
CA LEU A 79 -10.38 12.26 -5.89
C LEU A 79 -10.81 13.66 -5.47
N PHE A 80 -11.93 14.16 -6.00
CA PHE A 80 -12.40 15.49 -5.67
C PHE A 80 -13.03 15.58 -4.28
N GLU A 81 -13.66 14.52 -3.77
CA GLU A 81 -14.08 14.47 -2.38
C GLU A 81 -12.88 14.64 -1.42
N GLU A 82 -11.76 13.97 -1.71
CA GLU A 82 -10.53 14.12 -0.90
C GLU A 82 -9.91 15.51 -1.04
N ILE A 83 -9.84 16.07 -2.26
CA ILE A 83 -9.35 17.44 -2.51
C ILE A 83 -10.19 18.44 -1.72
N ASP A 84 -11.51 18.40 -1.86
CA ASP A 84 -12.43 19.33 -1.19
C ASP A 84 -12.32 19.24 0.34
N ALA A 85 -12.20 18.02 0.87
CA ALA A 85 -12.00 17.80 2.30
C ALA A 85 -10.68 18.39 2.81
N LEU A 86 -9.59 18.31 2.04
CA LEU A 86 -8.30 18.90 2.39
C LEU A 86 -8.32 20.43 2.29
N GLU A 87 -8.86 20.97 1.20
CA GLU A 87 -8.97 22.43 0.98
C GLU A 87 -9.85 23.09 2.06
N SER A 88 -10.93 22.43 2.49
CA SER A 88 -11.77 22.92 3.59
C SER A 88 -11.02 23.03 4.93
N ARG A 89 -9.90 22.31 5.06
CA ARG A 89 -8.99 22.35 6.22
C ARG A 89 -7.74 23.21 5.98
N GLY A 90 -7.71 23.98 4.88
CA GLY A 90 -6.62 24.91 4.55
C GLY A 90 -5.38 24.27 3.92
N VAL A 91 -5.47 23.03 3.44
CA VAL A 91 -4.37 22.36 2.71
C VAL A 91 -4.36 22.82 1.25
N ASP A 92 -3.22 23.28 0.75
CA ASP A 92 -3.04 23.66 -0.65
C ASP A 92 -2.85 22.42 -1.54
N THR A 93 -3.81 22.15 -2.40
CA THR A 93 -3.80 21.02 -3.35
C THR A 93 -3.35 21.41 -4.76
N SER A 94 -3.05 22.68 -5.02
CA SER A 94 -2.77 23.23 -6.37
C SER A 94 -1.55 22.59 -7.05
N ARG A 95 -0.62 22.01 -6.27
CA ARG A 95 0.58 21.33 -6.78
C ARG A 95 0.36 19.89 -7.19
N LEU A 96 -0.81 19.32 -6.95
CA LEU A 96 -1.12 17.94 -7.34
C LEU A 96 -0.84 17.77 -8.86
N ARG A 97 -0.23 16.64 -9.20
CA ARG A 97 -0.04 16.19 -10.60
C ARG A 97 -0.71 14.83 -10.78
N VAL A 98 -1.45 14.69 -11.86
CA VAL A 98 -2.15 13.46 -12.24
C VAL A 98 -1.69 13.03 -13.62
N SER A 99 -1.23 11.79 -13.74
CA SER A 99 -0.80 11.27 -15.04
C SER A 99 -1.95 11.21 -16.04
N SER A 100 -1.74 11.80 -17.21
CA SER A 100 -2.67 11.69 -18.35
C SER A 100 -2.90 10.23 -18.78
N ALA A 101 -1.92 9.35 -18.52
CA ALA A 101 -1.96 7.92 -18.86
C ALA A 101 -2.54 7.02 -17.74
N ALA A 102 -2.90 7.55 -16.58
CA ALA A 102 -3.58 6.80 -15.53
C ALA A 102 -4.98 6.36 -15.99
N HIS A 103 -5.46 5.21 -15.48
CA HIS A 103 -6.76 4.67 -15.85
C HIS A 103 -7.87 5.19 -14.93
N VAL A 104 -9.05 5.37 -15.50
CA VAL A 104 -10.24 5.83 -14.78
C VAL A 104 -11.08 4.64 -14.34
N ILE A 105 -11.55 4.65 -13.10
CA ILE A 105 -12.57 3.72 -12.61
C ILE A 105 -13.95 4.21 -13.08
N ALA A 106 -14.45 3.59 -14.12
CA ALA A 106 -15.76 3.92 -14.64
C ALA A 106 -16.89 3.27 -13.80
N PRO A 107 -18.14 3.78 -13.88
CA PRO A 107 -19.29 3.23 -13.15
C PRO A 107 -19.49 1.73 -13.35
N TYR A 108 -19.25 1.24 -14.57
CA TYR A 108 -19.36 -0.19 -14.86
C TYR A 108 -18.31 -1.03 -14.15
N ASN A 109 -17.09 -0.51 -13.89
CA ASN A 109 -16.06 -1.23 -13.13
C ASN A 109 -16.51 -1.47 -11.68
N ARG A 110 -17.09 -0.44 -11.04
CA ARG A 110 -17.65 -0.55 -9.67
C ARG A 110 -18.82 -1.55 -9.64
N THR A 111 -19.66 -1.53 -10.66
CA THR A 111 -20.81 -2.45 -10.78
C THR A 111 -20.33 -3.89 -10.94
N VAL A 112 -19.40 -4.15 -11.87
CA VAL A 112 -18.83 -5.48 -12.11
C VAL A 112 -18.16 -6.04 -10.86
N ASP A 113 -17.37 -5.26 -10.15
CA ASP A 113 -16.69 -5.67 -8.91
C ASP A 113 -17.70 -6.19 -7.87
N LYS A 114 -18.74 -5.37 -7.57
CA LYS A 114 -19.77 -5.73 -6.59
C LYS A 114 -20.59 -6.96 -6.99
N VAL A 115 -20.87 -7.10 -8.28
CA VAL A 115 -21.70 -8.22 -8.78
C VAL A 115 -20.90 -9.52 -8.81
N THR A 116 -19.63 -9.46 -9.23
CA THR A 116 -18.74 -10.62 -9.26
C THR A 116 -18.51 -11.19 -7.85
N GLU A 117 -18.24 -10.34 -6.87
CA GLU A 117 -18.06 -10.78 -5.46
C GLU A 117 -19.32 -11.51 -4.93
N ARG A 118 -20.52 -10.99 -5.26
CA ARG A 118 -21.78 -11.65 -4.90
C ARG A 118 -21.95 -12.99 -5.60
N PHE A 119 -21.61 -13.07 -6.88
CA PHE A 119 -21.72 -14.28 -7.68
C PHE A 119 -20.76 -15.37 -7.20
N LEU A 120 -19.55 -15.01 -6.81
CA LEU A 120 -18.55 -15.95 -6.26
C LEU A 120 -18.98 -16.55 -4.90
N GLY A 121 -19.81 -15.87 -4.13
CA GLY A 121 -20.36 -16.36 -2.87
C GLY A 121 -19.26 -16.79 -1.87
N LYS A 122 -19.14 -18.10 -1.59
CA LYS A 122 -18.09 -18.63 -0.67
C LYS A 122 -16.68 -18.53 -1.27
N ARG A 123 -16.53 -18.38 -2.57
CA ARG A 123 -15.23 -18.24 -3.27
C ARG A 123 -14.84 -16.78 -3.50
N ARG A 124 -15.51 -15.85 -2.82
CA ARG A 124 -15.20 -14.42 -2.91
C ARG A 124 -13.76 -14.14 -2.47
N ILE A 125 -13.14 -13.16 -3.10
CA ILE A 125 -11.79 -12.69 -2.76
C ILE A 125 -11.81 -11.74 -1.56
N GLY A 126 -12.95 -11.06 -1.34
CA GLY A 126 -13.09 -10.03 -0.31
C GLY A 126 -12.64 -8.66 -0.79
N THR A 127 -12.96 -8.31 -2.05
CA THR A 127 -12.61 -7.02 -2.63
C THR A 127 -13.29 -5.86 -1.89
N THR A 128 -12.79 -4.65 -2.10
CA THR A 128 -13.41 -3.44 -1.53
C THR A 128 -14.67 -3.00 -2.26
N GLY A 129 -15.01 -3.63 -3.40
CA GLY A 129 -16.16 -3.27 -4.24
C GLY A 129 -16.03 -1.91 -4.92
N ARG A 130 -14.81 -1.37 -5.03
CA ARG A 130 -14.51 -0.03 -5.57
C ARG A 130 -14.11 -0.05 -7.05
N GLY A 131 -14.16 -1.20 -7.71
CA GLY A 131 -13.88 -1.33 -9.14
C GLY A 131 -12.39 -1.42 -9.50
N ILE A 132 -11.51 -1.61 -8.52
CA ILE A 132 -10.06 -1.65 -8.73
C ILE A 132 -9.66 -2.80 -9.65
N GLY A 133 -10.01 -4.04 -9.29
CA GLY A 133 -9.71 -5.23 -10.10
C GLY A 133 -10.23 -5.15 -11.53
N PRO A 134 -11.53 -4.86 -11.74
CA PRO A 134 -12.08 -4.69 -13.07
C PRO A 134 -11.39 -3.61 -13.90
N THR A 135 -10.94 -2.50 -13.30
CA THR A 135 -10.20 -1.44 -14.03
C THR A 135 -8.81 -1.90 -14.45
N TYR A 136 -8.07 -2.64 -13.60
CA TYR A 136 -6.80 -3.25 -13.99
C TYR A 136 -6.99 -4.32 -15.06
N SER A 137 -8.05 -5.12 -14.98
CA SER A 137 -8.42 -6.07 -16.04
C SER A 137 -8.64 -5.36 -17.38
N ASP A 138 -9.37 -4.25 -17.38
CA ASP A 138 -9.60 -3.44 -18.59
C ASP A 138 -8.29 -2.85 -19.15
N LYS A 139 -7.40 -2.40 -18.27
CA LYS A 139 -6.06 -1.92 -18.65
C LYS A 139 -5.28 -3.00 -19.40
N ILE A 140 -5.23 -4.21 -18.86
CA ILE A 140 -4.50 -5.34 -19.46
C ILE A 140 -5.17 -5.83 -20.75
N ASN A 141 -6.51 -5.84 -20.79
CA ASN A 141 -7.29 -6.15 -21.98
C ASN A 141 -7.26 -5.02 -23.04
N ARG A 142 -6.70 -3.86 -22.71
CA ARG A 142 -6.56 -2.68 -23.60
C ARG A 142 -7.91 -2.07 -24.02
N VAL A 143 -8.91 -2.18 -23.15
CA VAL A 143 -10.24 -1.56 -23.31
C VAL A 143 -10.52 -0.47 -22.26
N GLY A 144 -9.53 -0.16 -21.42
CA GLY A 144 -9.64 0.82 -20.34
C GLY A 144 -9.68 2.27 -20.84
N VAL A 145 -10.38 3.12 -20.10
CA VAL A 145 -10.41 4.57 -20.27
C VAL A 145 -9.26 5.20 -19.47
N ARG A 146 -8.51 6.11 -20.10
CA ARG A 146 -7.45 6.88 -19.46
C ARG A 146 -7.90 8.30 -19.14
N ILE A 147 -7.20 8.98 -18.24
CA ILE A 147 -7.47 10.38 -17.88
C ILE A 147 -7.46 11.30 -19.12
N GLN A 148 -6.53 11.11 -20.04
CA GLN A 148 -6.46 11.91 -21.27
C GLN A 148 -7.70 11.80 -22.17
N ASP A 149 -8.39 10.66 -22.13
CA ASP A 149 -9.56 10.42 -22.98
C ASP A 149 -10.77 11.25 -22.54
N LEU A 150 -10.78 11.74 -21.29
CA LEU A 150 -11.84 12.61 -20.76
C LEU A 150 -11.89 13.99 -21.46
N PHE A 151 -10.85 14.35 -22.17
CA PHE A 151 -10.73 15.66 -22.84
C PHE A 151 -11.07 15.63 -24.33
N ASP A 152 -11.50 14.44 -24.82
CA ASP A 152 -12.07 14.25 -26.17
C ASP A 152 -13.30 13.35 -26.04
N GLU A 153 -14.48 14.00 -26.03
CA GLU A 153 -15.77 13.28 -25.81
C GLU A 153 -16.01 12.21 -26.88
N LYS A 154 -15.57 12.43 -28.13
CA LYS A 154 -15.75 11.45 -29.19
C LYS A 154 -14.95 10.17 -28.90
N ILE A 155 -13.68 10.31 -28.56
CA ILE A 155 -12.80 9.20 -28.20
C ILE A 155 -13.30 8.50 -26.92
N LEU A 156 -13.72 9.28 -25.93
CA LEU A 156 -14.29 8.75 -24.69
C LEU A 156 -15.52 7.87 -24.99
N ARG A 157 -16.44 8.37 -25.81
CA ARG A 157 -17.67 7.67 -26.17
C ARG A 157 -17.37 6.35 -26.90
N GLU A 158 -16.48 6.37 -27.90
CA GLU A 158 -16.07 5.17 -28.64
C GLU A 158 -15.46 4.10 -27.69
N LYS A 159 -14.63 4.50 -26.73
CA LYS A 159 -14.03 3.58 -25.76
C LYS A 159 -15.03 3.03 -24.77
N VAL A 160 -15.94 3.86 -24.27
CA VAL A 160 -17.01 3.45 -23.35
C VAL A 160 -17.96 2.47 -24.04
N GLU A 161 -18.33 2.72 -25.29
CA GLU A 161 -19.18 1.84 -26.11
C GLU A 161 -18.51 0.46 -26.26
N GLY A 162 -17.25 0.40 -26.70
CA GLY A 162 -16.52 -0.86 -26.86
C GLY A 162 -16.33 -1.61 -25.53
N ALA A 163 -16.14 -0.92 -24.41
CA ALA A 163 -16.08 -1.56 -23.11
C ALA A 163 -17.43 -2.10 -22.64
N LEU A 164 -18.52 -1.35 -22.86
CA LEU A 164 -19.87 -1.73 -22.45
C LEU A 164 -20.45 -2.89 -23.26
N ASP A 165 -20.06 -3.05 -24.52
CA ASP A 165 -20.47 -4.21 -25.33
C ASP A 165 -20.16 -5.53 -24.62
N GLN A 166 -18.94 -5.69 -24.12
CA GLN A 166 -18.54 -6.89 -23.38
C GLN A 166 -19.18 -6.96 -21.99
N LYS A 167 -19.14 -5.85 -21.25
CA LYS A 167 -19.61 -5.82 -19.86
C LYS A 167 -21.12 -5.98 -19.74
N ASN A 168 -21.89 -5.41 -20.66
CA ASN A 168 -23.35 -5.59 -20.68
C ASN A 168 -23.75 -7.02 -21.00
N HIS A 169 -22.98 -7.75 -21.83
CA HIS A 169 -23.21 -9.18 -22.00
C HIS A 169 -23.07 -9.95 -20.69
N LEU A 170 -22.00 -9.68 -19.90
CA LEU A 170 -21.82 -10.29 -18.58
C LEU A 170 -22.94 -9.87 -17.61
N LEU A 171 -23.22 -8.58 -17.51
CA LEU A 171 -24.22 -8.06 -16.59
C LEU A 171 -25.61 -8.65 -16.87
N VAL A 172 -26.04 -8.66 -18.11
CA VAL A 172 -27.39 -9.09 -18.49
C VAL A 172 -27.50 -10.62 -18.53
N LYS A 173 -26.56 -11.30 -19.22
CA LYS A 173 -26.71 -12.75 -19.52
C LYS A 173 -26.19 -13.64 -18.38
N VAL A 174 -25.17 -13.22 -17.66
CA VAL A 174 -24.56 -14.02 -16.57
C VAL A 174 -25.09 -13.60 -15.20
N TYR A 175 -25.11 -12.31 -14.96
CA TYR A 175 -25.43 -11.80 -13.62
C TYR A 175 -26.88 -11.37 -13.44
N ASN A 176 -27.71 -11.43 -14.51
CA ASN A 176 -29.10 -11.01 -14.50
C ASN A 176 -29.30 -9.60 -13.94
N ARG A 177 -28.50 -8.64 -14.46
CA ARG A 177 -28.52 -7.23 -14.09
C ARG A 177 -28.94 -6.37 -15.28
N ARG A 178 -29.40 -5.15 -15.01
CA ARG A 178 -29.70 -4.15 -16.05
C ARG A 178 -28.39 -3.77 -16.77
N ALA A 179 -28.53 -3.60 -18.10
CA ALA A 179 -27.43 -3.01 -18.88
C ALA A 179 -27.18 -1.56 -18.47
N ILE A 180 -25.93 -1.14 -18.59
CA ILE A 180 -25.47 0.25 -18.35
C ILE A 180 -25.43 0.95 -19.71
N THR A 181 -25.87 2.19 -19.79
CA THR A 181 -25.90 2.94 -21.05
C THR A 181 -24.59 3.72 -21.25
N VAL A 182 -24.26 3.96 -22.52
CA VAL A 182 -23.09 4.78 -22.89
C VAL A 182 -23.28 6.20 -22.39
N ASP A 183 -24.45 6.78 -22.59
CA ASP A 183 -24.74 8.18 -22.24
C ASP A 183 -24.58 8.43 -20.73
N GLU A 184 -25.20 7.61 -19.88
CA GLU A 184 -25.07 7.71 -18.42
C GLU A 184 -23.59 7.59 -17.98
N THR A 185 -22.82 6.70 -18.64
CA THR A 185 -21.40 6.50 -18.31
C THR A 185 -20.53 7.69 -18.72
N VAL A 186 -20.73 8.20 -19.93
CA VAL A 186 -19.98 9.36 -20.46
C VAL A 186 -20.29 10.61 -19.64
N GLU A 187 -21.58 10.86 -19.34
CA GLU A 187 -21.98 11.99 -18.49
C GLU A 187 -21.32 11.93 -17.10
N ASP A 188 -21.29 10.76 -16.46
CA ASP A 188 -20.65 10.57 -15.16
C ASP A 188 -19.14 10.86 -15.24
N LEU A 189 -18.45 10.36 -16.25
CA LEU A 189 -17.03 10.55 -16.46
C LEU A 189 -16.65 11.99 -16.79
N LEU A 190 -17.50 12.71 -17.53
CA LEU A 190 -17.26 14.11 -17.90
C LEU A 190 -17.57 15.10 -16.77
N ARG A 191 -18.35 14.71 -15.77
CA ARG A 191 -18.81 15.60 -14.68
C ARG A 191 -17.69 16.43 -14.05
N HIS A 192 -16.51 15.85 -13.90
CA HIS A 192 -15.37 16.48 -13.27
C HIS A 192 -14.19 16.74 -14.21
N ALA A 193 -14.34 16.47 -15.52
CA ALA A 193 -13.23 16.54 -16.48
C ALA A 193 -12.56 17.92 -16.51
N GLU A 194 -13.32 18.99 -16.60
CA GLU A 194 -12.78 20.36 -16.65
C GLU A 194 -12.11 20.76 -15.33
N ARG A 195 -12.63 20.32 -14.20
CA ARG A 195 -12.00 20.55 -12.88
C ARG A 195 -10.68 19.78 -12.76
N LEU A 196 -10.57 18.62 -13.40
CA LEU A 196 -9.37 17.78 -13.39
C LEU A 196 -8.25 18.33 -14.28
N ARG A 197 -8.59 19.02 -15.37
CA ARG A 197 -7.65 19.49 -16.40
C ARG A 197 -6.40 20.20 -15.87
N PRO A 198 -6.45 21.12 -14.88
CA PRO A 198 -5.27 21.81 -14.37
C PRO A 198 -4.23 20.90 -13.69
N TYR A 199 -4.64 19.72 -13.22
CA TYR A 199 -3.77 18.76 -12.53
C TYR A 199 -3.08 17.79 -13.49
N VAL A 200 -3.59 17.66 -14.74
CA VAL A 200 -3.20 16.58 -15.67
C VAL A 200 -1.96 16.96 -16.48
N GLY A 201 -1.01 16.01 -16.55
CA GLY A 201 0.21 16.19 -17.30
C GLY A 201 0.94 14.91 -17.64
N ASP A 202 2.09 15.07 -18.34
CA ASP A 202 3.05 14.00 -18.61
C ASP A 202 3.94 13.80 -17.38
N THR A 203 3.43 13.04 -16.41
CA THR A 203 4.15 12.78 -15.15
C THR A 203 5.45 12.00 -15.35
N PRO A 204 5.57 11.01 -16.27
CA PRO A 204 6.86 10.39 -16.58
C PRO A 204 7.93 11.39 -16.99
N LEU A 205 7.62 12.32 -17.88
CA LEU A 205 8.55 13.34 -18.32
C LEU A 205 8.93 14.29 -17.17
N GLU A 206 7.93 14.74 -16.38
CA GLU A 206 8.14 15.64 -15.23
C GLU A 206 9.08 15.00 -14.20
N LEU A 207 8.82 13.73 -13.81
CA LEU A 207 9.62 13.02 -12.81
C LEU A 207 11.07 12.76 -13.26
N ASN A 208 11.27 12.39 -14.54
CA ASN A 208 12.61 12.18 -15.05
C ASN A 208 13.40 13.51 -15.11
N ARG A 209 12.78 14.62 -15.52
CA ARG A 209 13.40 15.96 -15.47
C ARG A 209 13.72 16.38 -14.03
N ALA A 210 12.81 16.14 -13.09
CA ALA A 210 13.05 16.42 -11.68
C ALA A 210 14.30 15.69 -11.16
N LEU A 211 14.49 14.41 -11.53
CA LEU A 211 15.71 13.66 -11.20
C LEU A 211 16.95 14.23 -11.88
N ASP A 212 16.86 14.67 -13.13
CA ASP A 212 17.97 15.31 -13.85
C ASP A 212 18.36 16.66 -13.21
N ASP A 213 17.38 17.39 -12.67
CA ASP A 213 17.56 18.63 -11.92
C ASP A 213 18.02 18.40 -10.46
N GLY A 214 18.29 17.15 -10.08
CA GLY A 214 18.80 16.80 -8.75
C GLY A 214 17.74 16.86 -7.66
N LYS A 215 16.45 16.66 -7.97
CA LYS A 215 15.34 16.62 -7.01
C LYS A 215 15.25 15.25 -6.33
N THR A 216 14.77 15.24 -5.09
CA THR A 216 14.52 14.03 -4.31
C THR A 216 13.10 13.53 -4.51
N LEU A 217 12.94 12.30 -5.00
CA LEU A 217 11.67 11.66 -5.26
C LEU A 217 11.43 10.49 -4.30
N VAL A 218 10.21 10.41 -3.75
CA VAL A 218 9.75 9.25 -2.97
C VAL A 218 8.57 8.61 -3.69
N PHE A 219 8.67 7.31 -3.97
CA PHE A 219 7.61 6.50 -4.56
C PHE A 219 6.90 5.74 -3.45
N GLU A 220 5.64 6.05 -3.24
CA GLU A 220 4.80 5.49 -2.18
C GLU A 220 3.90 4.39 -2.71
N ALA A 221 4.09 3.14 -2.21
CA ALA A 221 3.20 2.05 -2.53
C ALA A 221 1.86 2.17 -1.81
N GLY A 222 0.77 1.91 -2.52
CA GLY A 222 -0.57 1.85 -1.94
C GLY A 222 -0.81 0.61 -1.08
N GLN A 223 -0.10 -0.50 -1.35
CA GLN A 223 -0.23 -1.78 -0.67
C GLN A 223 1.14 -2.31 -0.23
N ALA A 224 1.24 -3.63 -0.02
CA ALA A 224 2.44 -4.29 0.49
C ALA A 224 2.85 -5.47 -0.39
N THR A 225 4.06 -5.99 -0.18
CA THR A 225 4.65 -7.08 -0.97
C THR A 225 3.75 -8.32 -1.00
N MET A 226 3.20 -8.73 0.13
CA MET A 226 2.35 -9.93 0.21
C MET A 226 0.96 -9.74 -0.40
N LEU A 227 0.64 -8.52 -0.84
CA LEU A 227 -0.57 -8.17 -1.60
C LEU A 227 -0.28 -7.88 -3.08
N ASP A 228 0.96 -8.00 -3.53
CA ASP A 228 1.35 -7.82 -4.94
C ASP A 228 0.69 -8.86 -5.83
N ILE A 229 0.29 -8.49 -7.05
CA ILE A 229 -0.43 -9.38 -7.97
C ILE A 229 0.41 -10.60 -8.40
N ASP A 230 1.72 -10.43 -8.53
CA ASP A 230 2.64 -11.47 -9.00
C ASP A 230 3.35 -12.19 -7.84
N HIS A 231 3.67 -11.45 -6.77
CA HIS A 231 4.53 -11.91 -5.67
C HIS A 231 3.78 -12.10 -4.34
N GLY A 232 2.51 -11.73 -4.27
CA GLY A 232 1.69 -11.88 -3.07
C GLY A 232 1.02 -13.25 -2.94
N THR A 233 0.16 -13.35 -1.94
CA THR A 233 -0.63 -14.55 -1.62
C THR A 233 -1.84 -14.71 -2.54
N TYR A 234 -1.60 -14.89 -3.83
CA TYR A 234 -2.64 -15.07 -4.85
C TYR A 234 -3.60 -16.21 -4.48
N PRO A 235 -4.93 -16.09 -4.66
CA PRO A 235 -5.65 -14.95 -5.26
C PRO A 235 -6.00 -13.82 -4.28
N PHE A 236 -5.61 -13.90 -3.02
CA PHE A 236 -5.93 -12.94 -1.96
C PHE A 236 -4.93 -11.77 -1.98
N VAL A 237 -4.91 -11.03 -3.08
CA VAL A 237 -4.00 -9.93 -3.40
C VAL A 237 -4.74 -8.73 -3.98
N THR A 238 -4.05 -7.60 -4.14
CA THR A 238 -4.53 -6.50 -4.98
C THR A 238 -4.25 -6.80 -6.46
N SER A 239 -4.95 -6.13 -7.35
CA SER A 239 -4.74 -6.29 -8.81
C SER A 239 -3.62 -5.39 -9.34
N SER A 240 -2.74 -4.89 -8.48
CA SER A 240 -1.67 -3.96 -8.86
C SER A 240 -0.30 -4.47 -8.41
N SER A 241 0.74 -3.99 -9.08
CA SER A 241 2.14 -4.26 -8.71
C SER A 241 2.54 -3.37 -7.56
N ALA A 242 2.61 -3.96 -6.35
CA ALA A 242 2.92 -3.27 -5.10
C ALA A 242 4.40 -3.40 -4.68
N THR A 243 5.20 -4.13 -5.47
CA THR A 243 6.64 -4.28 -5.30
C THR A 243 7.41 -3.08 -5.85
N ALA A 244 8.71 -3.00 -5.56
CA ALA A 244 9.60 -1.93 -6.04
C ALA A 244 9.63 -1.83 -7.57
N GLY A 245 9.52 -2.96 -8.29
CA GLY A 245 9.40 -2.98 -9.75
C GLY A 245 8.16 -2.24 -10.25
N GLY A 246 7.07 -2.26 -9.46
CA GLY A 246 5.85 -1.51 -9.74
C GLY A 246 6.03 0.01 -9.72
N ALA A 247 6.99 0.53 -8.95
CA ALA A 247 7.32 1.96 -8.95
C ALA A 247 7.82 2.42 -10.32
N CYS A 248 8.66 1.61 -10.98
CA CYS A 248 9.18 1.92 -12.30
C CYS A 248 8.07 1.93 -13.36
N THR A 249 7.26 0.87 -13.42
CA THR A 249 6.18 0.77 -14.41
C THR A 249 5.03 1.74 -14.15
N GLY A 250 4.76 2.05 -12.88
CA GLY A 250 3.67 2.91 -12.44
C GLY A 250 3.97 4.40 -12.45
N SER A 251 5.25 4.80 -12.64
CA SER A 251 5.66 6.20 -12.70
C SER A 251 6.37 6.58 -14.01
N GLY A 252 6.91 5.60 -14.75
CA GLY A 252 7.72 5.84 -15.92
C GLY A 252 9.18 6.24 -15.63
N VAL A 253 9.64 6.04 -14.37
CA VAL A 253 11.04 6.21 -13.99
C VAL A 253 11.78 4.89 -14.17
N GLY A 254 12.92 4.90 -14.84
CA GLY A 254 13.70 3.68 -15.12
C GLY A 254 14.29 3.05 -13.86
N PRO A 255 14.45 1.71 -13.82
CA PRO A 255 14.90 1.00 -12.62
C PRO A 255 16.30 1.41 -12.16
N THR A 256 17.18 1.80 -13.08
CA THR A 256 18.54 2.27 -12.75
C THR A 256 18.59 3.68 -12.13
N ARG A 257 17.45 4.34 -12.03
CA ARG A 257 17.29 5.65 -11.37
C ARG A 257 16.80 5.51 -9.94
N ILE A 258 16.46 4.29 -9.49
CA ILE A 258 16.07 4.01 -8.11
C ILE A 258 17.31 3.74 -7.29
N ASP A 259 17.57 4.57 -6.28
CA ASP A 259 18.76 4.48 -5.45
C ASP A 259 18.54 3.61 -4.21
N ARG A 260 17.32 3.65 -3.66
CA ARG A 260 16.97 2.92 -2.43
C ARG A 260 15.57 2.36 -2.45
N VAL A 261 15.41 1.23 -1.76
CA VAL A 261 14.12 0.60 -1.53
C VAL A 261 13.93 0.38 -0.03
N VAL A 262 13.00 1.12 0.56
CA VAL A 262 12.70 1.11 1.98
C VAL A 262 11.46 0.26 2.23
N GLY A 263 11.62 -0.87 2.92
CA GLY A 263 10.52 -1.70 3.38
C GLY A 263 9.98 -1.20 4.72
N VAL A 264 8.67 -1.08 4.85
CA VAL A 264 8.03 -0.78 6.14
C VAL A 264 7.44 -2.07 6.69
N ALA A 265 7.81 -2.44 7.91
CA ALA A 265 7.30 -3.61 8.63
C ALA A 265 6.82 -3.20 10.02
N LYS A 266 5.83 -3.91 10.57
CA LYS A 266 5.52 -3.85 12.01
C LYS A 266 6.38 -4.83 12.78
N ALA A 267 6.61 -4.57 14.05
CA ALA A 267 7.27 -5.49 14.97
C ALA A 267 6.48 -6.79 15.22
N TYR A 268 5.28 -6.89 14.68
CA TYR A 268 4.39 -8.05 14.60
C TYR A 268 3.69 -8.03 13.24
N THR A 269 2.80 -8.97 12.96
CA THR A 269 2.13 -9.03 11.65
C THR A 269 0.63 -8.79 11.78
N THR A 270 0.06 -8.06 10.81
CA THR A 270 -1.40 -7.93 10.68
C THR A 270 -1.85 -8.21 9.26
N ARG A 271 -3.08 -8.70 9.12
CA ARG A 271 -3.72 -8.91 7.82
C ARG A 271 -5.18 -8.47 7.85
N VAL A 272 -5.63 -7.85 6.78
CA VAL A 272 -7.05 -7.58 6.52
C VAL A 272 -7.54 -8.53 5.42
N GLY A 273 -8.76 -9.05 5.56
CA GLY A 273 -9.37 -9.93 4.57
C GLY A 273 -8.97 -11.39 4.68
N GLU A 274 -9.35 -12.14 3.66
CA GLU A 274 -9.15 -13.59 3.57
C GLU A 274 -7.72 -13.95 3.14
N GLY A 275 -7.41 -15.23 3.14
CA GLY A 275 -6.15 -15.79 2.65
C GLY A 275 -5.20 -16.24 3.75
N PRO A 276 -4.06 -16.86 3.37
CA PRO A 276 -3.13 -17.49 4.31
C PRO A 276 -2.44 -16.47 5.21
N PHE A 277 -2.27 -16.86 6.46
CA PHE A 277 -1.56 -16.08 7.46
C PHE A 277 -0.91 -17.06 8.46
N PRO A 278 0.25 -17.65 8.15
CA PRO A 278 0.84 -18.72 8.95
C PRO A 278 1.05 -18.39 10.41
N THR A 279 1.40 -17.14 10.73
CA THR A 279 1.65 -16.68 12.11
C THR A 279 0.40 -16.12 12.80
N GLU A 280 -0.80 -16.30 12.24
CA GLU A 280 -2.04 -15.80 12.84
C GLU A 280 -2.28 -16.39 14.23
N LEU A 281 -2.69 -15.54 15.17
CA LEU A 281 -3.02 -15.89 16.54
C LEU A 281 -4.52 -15.74 16.77
N LEU A 282 -5.15 -16.83 17.19
CA LEU A 282 -6.59 -16.89 17.50
C LEU A 282 -6.85 -17.01 19.02
N ASP A 283 -5.85 -16.70 19.82
CA ASP A 283 -5.78 -16.80 21.27
C ASP A 283 -5.68 -15.43 21.95
N ASP A 284 -5.41 -15.45 23.27
CA ASP A 284 -5.27 -14.25 24.10
C ASP A 284 -4.10 -13.35 23.63
N ASP A 285 -3.04 -13.91 23.06
CA ASP A 285 -1.92 -13.15 22.51
C ASP A 285 -2.34 -12.37 21.27
N GLY A 286 -3.15 -12.99 20.39
CA GLY A 286 -3.72 -12.32 19.23
C GLY A 286 -4.63 -11.16 19.61
N GLU A 287 -5.49 -11.36 20.63
CA GLU A 287 -6.36 -10.28 21.13
C GLU A 287 -5.55 -9.18 21.81
N TRP A 288 -4.52 -9.53 22.58
CA TRP A 288 -3.63 -8.54 23.19
C TRP A 288 -2.93 -7.67 22.16
N LEU A 289 -2.35 -8.26 21.09
CA LEU A 289 -1.75 -7.51 19.99
C LEU A 289 -2.76 -6.57 19.34
N ARG A 290 -4.01 -7.02 19.15
CA ARG A 290 -5.08 -6.22 18.54
C ARG A 290 -5.44 -5.02 19.38
N GLN A 291 -5.64 -5.21 20.67
CA GLN A 291 -6.05 -4.15 21.60
C GLN A 291 -4.90 -3.15 21.83
N THR A 292 -3.71 -3.65 22.21
CA THR A 292 -2.54 -2.82 22.49
C THR A 292 -2.07 -2.08 21.23
N GLY A 293 -2.07 -2.75 20.09
CA GLY A 293 -1.69 -2.17 18.81
C GLY A 293 -2.78 -1.27 18.18
N GLY A 294 -4.01 -1.27 18.71
CA GLY A 294 -5.12 -0.55 18.10
C GLY A 294 -5.45 -1.06 16.69
N GLU A 295 -5.40 -2.38 16.48
CA GLU A 295 -5.50 -2.99 15.16
C GLU A 295 -6.96 -3.12 14.69
N PHE A 296 -7.52 -1.95 14.36
CA PHE A 296 -8.87 -1.81 13.80
C PHE A 296 -8.81 -0.99 12.51
N GLY A 297 -9.69 -1.29 11.56
CA GLY A 297 -9.77 -0.58 10.30
C GLY A 297 -10.19 0.88 10.49
N THR A 298 -9.43 1.81 9.95
CA THR A 298 -9.65 3.27 10.13
C THR A 298 -11.05 3.71 9.69
N THR A 299 -11.57 3.15 8.60
CA THR A 299 -12.87 3.53 8.02
C THR A 299 -14.02 2.66 8.54
N THR A 300 -13.78 1.38 8.78
CA THR A 300 -14.84 0.41 9.07
C THR A 300 -14.88 -0.02 10.55
N GLY A 301 -13.85 0.28 11.33
CA GLY A 301 -13.68 -0.22 12.69
C GLY A 301 -13.52 -1.75 12.77
N ARG A 302 -13.41 -2.45 11.64
CA ARG A 302 -13.30 -3.91 11.61
C ARG A 302 -11.97 -4.35 12.23
N PRO A 303 -11.98 -5.36 13.13
CA PRO A 303 -10.75 -5.89 13.72
C PRO A 303 -9.86 -6.51 12.65
N ARG A 304 -8.55 -6.25 12.75
CA ARG A 304 -7.54 -6.90 11.92
C ARG A 304 -7.16 -8.26 12.53
N ARG A 305 -6.78 -9.18 11.68
CA ARG A 305 -6.11 -10.43 12.07
C ARG A 305 -4.70 -10.07 12.54
N THR A 306 -4.22 -10.66 13.60
CA THR A 306 -2.94 -10.37 14.26
C THR A 306 -2.11 -11.64 14.41
N GLY A 307 -0.79 -11.51 14.35
CA GLY A 307 0.15 -12.62 14.51
C GLY A 307 1.55 -12.13 14.85
N TRP A 308 2.43 -13.06 15.25
CA TRP A 308 3.82 -12.72 15.54
C TRP A 308 4.61 -12.30 14.26
N TYR A 309 5.75 -11.67 14.47
CA TYR A 309 6.62 -11.26 13.36
C TYR A 309 7.04 -12.46 12.52
N ASP A 310 6.93 -12.33 11.20
CA ASP A 310 7.24 -13.38 10.24
C ASP A 310 8.50 -13.02 9.45
N SER A 311 9.61 -13.65 9.81
CA SER A 311 10.88 -13.38 9.14
C SER A 311 11.00 -14.08 7.79
N VAL A 312 10.23 -15.15 7.55
CA VAL A 312 10.18 -15.80 6.22
C VAL A 312 9.59 -14.83 5.20
N VAL A 313 8.48 -14.16 5.57
CA VAL A 313 7.89 -13.09 4.78
C VAL A 313 8.87 -11.94 4.58
N SER A 314 9.59 -11.52 5.63
CA SER A 314 10.54 -10.40 5.54
C SER A 314 11.73 -10.72 4.63
N ARG A 315 12.30 -11.95 4.71
CA ARG A 315 13.35 -12.38 3.77
C ARG A 315 12.86 -12.41 2.33
N TYR A 316 11.67 -12.96 2.11
CA TYR A 316 11.04 -12.98 0.80
C TYR A 316 10.86 -11.57 0.25
N ALA A 317 10.28 -10.67 1.03
CA ALA A 317 10.08 -9.28 0.64
C ALA A 317 11.41 -8.56 0.38
N SER A 318 12.45 -8.80 1.20
CA SER A 318 13.78 -8.23 1.00
C SER A 318 14.36 -8.64 -0.35
N ARG A 319 14.25 -9.93 -0.71
CA ARG A 319 14.75 -10.47 -1.97
C ARG A 319 13.98 -9.95 -3.19
N VAL A 320 12.63 -9.98 -3.13
CA VAL A 320 11.78 -9.60 -4.27
C VAL A 320 11.88 -8.11 -4.58
N ASN A 321 12.06 -7.28 -3.56
CA ASN A 321 12.12 -5.83 -3.72
C ASN A 321 13.56 -5.29 -3.80
N GLY A 322 14.57 -6.08 -3.41
CA GLY A 322 15.94 -5.57 -3.25
C GLY A 322 16.00 -4.52 -2.14
N LEU A 323 15.40 -4.81 -0.96
CA LEU A 323 15.35 -3.84 0.14
C LEU A 323 16.75 -3.42 0.56
N THR A 324 16.96 -2.12 0.65
CA THR A 324 18.19 -1.53 1.22
C THR A 324 18.04 -1.25 2.71
N ASP A 325 16.80 -0.99 3.16
CA ASP A 325 16.48 -0.54 4.51
C ASP A 325 15.11 -1.07 4.94
N ILE A 326 14.93 -1.27 6.25
CA ILE A 326 13.63 -1.50 6.88
C ILE A 326 13.34 -0.36 7.87
N VAL A 327 12.13 0.15 7.83
CA VAL A 327 11.52 0.95 8.90
C VAL A 327 10.62 0.03 9.71
N LEU A 328 11.01 -0.27 10.93
CA LEU A 328 10.21 -1.11 11.83
C LEU A 328 9.29 -0.24 12.68
N THR A 329 8.00 -0.46 12.59
CA THR A 329 6.99 0.32 13.32
C THR A 329 6.42 -0.47 14.50
N LYS A 330 5.84 0.25 15.48
CA LYS A 330 5.08 -0.34 16.59
C LYS A 330 5.88 -1.29 17.49
N LEU A 331 7.16 -0.99 17.71
CA LEU A 331 7.97 -1.73 18.68
C LEU A 331 7.43 -1.58 20.12
N ASP A 332 6.88 -0.43 20.44
CA ASP A 332 6.23 -0.08 21.70
C ASP A 332 5.09 -1.03 22.09
N VAL A 333 4.40 -1.58 21.11
CA VAL A 333 3.29 -2.53 21.33
C VAL A 333 3.75 -3.82 22.02
N LEU A 334 5.02 -4.23 21.82
CA LEU A 334 5.57 -5.46 22.42
C LEU A 334 6.05 -5.28 23.86
N THR A 335 6.03 -4.08 24.41
CA THR A 335 6.38 -3.80 25.82
C THR A 335 5.49 -4.58 26.79
N GLY A 336 6.08 -5.13 27.83
CA GLY A 336 5.39 -5.91 28.85
C GLY A 336 5.40 -7.42 28.62
N ARG A 337 6.04 -7.88 27.52
CA ARG A 337 6.22 -9.31 27.25
C ARG A 337 7.55 -9.81 27.83
N GLU A 338 7.52 -10.97 28.47
CA GLU A 338 8.72 -11.65 28.95
C GLU A 338 9.45 -12.37 27.81
N SER A 339 8.69 -12.90 26.86
CA SER A 339 9.18 -13.61 25.67
C SER A 339 8.39 -13.21 24.43
N ILE A 340 9.10 -12.98 23.31
CA ILE A 340 8.53 -12.57 22.04
C ILE A 340 8.89 -13.61 20.98
N PRO A 341 7.89 -14.39 20.50
CA PRO A 341 8.09 -15.33 19.40
C PRO A 341 8.33 -14.61 18.07
N VAL A 342 9.30 -15.12 17.31
CA VAL A 342 9.57 -14.69 15.92
C VAL A 342 9.54 -15.93 15.02
N CYS A 343 8.71 -15.94 13.99
CA CYS A 343 8.69 -17.02 13.02
C CYS A 343 9.96 -16.99 12.18
N VAL A 344 10.74 -18.08 12.22
CA VAL A 344 12.02 -18.21 11.52
C VAL A 344 11.99 -19.18 10.36
N ALA A 345 11.00 -20.09 10.34
CA ALA A 345 10.77 -21.06 9.29
C ALA A 345 9.30 -21.51 9.30
N TYR A 346 8.90 -22.27 8.28
CA TYR A 346 7.61 -22.98 8.29
C TYR A 346 7.83 -24.49 8.32
N GLU A 347 6.81 -25.22 8.75
CA GLU A 347 6.72 -26.66 8.62
C GLU A 347 5.42 -27.02 7.90
N VAL A 348 5.53 -27.88 6.88
CA VAL A 348 4.42 -28.45 6.11
C VAL A 348 4.66 -29.93 5.94
N ASP A 349 3.72 -30.77 6.42
CA ASP A 349 3.81 -32.23 6.33
C ASP A 349 5.14 -32.81 6.86
N GLY A 350 5.69 -32.25 7.95
CA GLY A 350 6.95 -32.64 8.57
C GLY A 350 8.20 -32.18 7.81
N LYS A 351 8.06 -31.40 6.74
CA LYS A 351 9.17 -30.79 6.00
C LYS A 351 9.32 -29.34 6.44
N ARG A 352 10.55 -28.97 6.81
CA ARG A 352 10.92 -27.59 7.17
C ARG A 352 11.25 -26.78 5.92
N PHE A 353 10.73 -25.55 5.89
CA PHE A 353 11.00 -24.53 4.88
C PHE A 353 11.60 -23.30 5.57
N ASP A 354 12.86 -23.01 5.31
CA ASP A 354 13.51 -21.79 5.82
C ASP A 354 13.19 -20.58 4.92
N GLU A 355 12.72 -20.82 3.70
CA GLU A 355 12.26 -19.85 2.71
C GLU A 355 10.75 -20.00 2.46
N MET A 356 10.14 -18.99 1.86
CA MET A 356 8.72 -19.06 1.49
C MET A 356 8.49 -20.22 0.51
N PRO A 357 7.55 -21.13 0.80
CA PRO A 357 7.16 -22.16 -0.15
C PRO A 357 6.72 -21.56 -1.48
N ASP A 358 7.15 -22.15 -2.58
CA ASP A 358 6.75 -21.77 -3.94
C ASP A 358 5.35 -22.29 -4.29
N ASP A 359 4.88 -23.34 -3.62
CA ASP A 359 3.53 -23.85 -3.76
C ASP A 359 2.56 -23.14 -2.81
N GLN A 360 1.47 -22.64 -3.37
CA GLN A 360 0.42 -21.91 -2.60
C GLN A 360 -0.29 -22.81 -1.59
N SER A 361 -0.43 -24.11 -1.90
CA SER A 361 -1.05 -25.09 -0.99
C SER A 361 -0.18 -25.27 0.25
N ASP A 362 1.14 -25.42 0.03
CA ASP A 362 2.11 -25.54 1.12
C ASP A 362 2.09 -24.29 2.00
N PHE A 363 2.04 -23.11 1.40
CA PHE A 363 1.95 -21.87 2.16
C PHE A 363 0.63 -21.75 2.97
N HIS A 364 -0.49 -22.23 2.42
CA HIS A 364 -1.78 -22.25 3.11
C HIS A 364 -1.80 -23.17 4.34
N HIS A 365 -1.03 -24.26 4.30
CA HIS A 365 -0.96 -25.25 5.37
C HIS A 365 0.28 -25.08 6.26
N ALA A 366 1.08 -24.04 6.00
CA ALA A 366 2.30 -23.77 6.75
C ALA A 366 2.03 -23.51 8.23
N THR A 367 2.76 -24.22 9.07
CA THR A 367 2.80 -24.00 10.51
C THR A 367 4.09 -23.26 10.85
N PRO A 368 4.05 -22.15 11.60
CA PRO A 368 5.23 -21.38 11.92
C PRO A 368 6.13 -22.11 12.92
N VAL A 369 7.44 -22.06 12.66
CA VAL A 369 8.48 -22.47 13.59
C VAL A 369 9.02 -21.23 14.28
N TYR A 370 8.86 -21.15 15.59
CA TYR A 370 9.23 -19.96 16.36
C TYR A 370 10.59 -20.07 17.04
N GLU A 371 11.37 -18.99 16.97
CA GLU A 371 12.45 -18.67 17.89
C GLU A 371 11.88 -17.73 18.96
N HIS A 372 12.18 -17.98 20.23
CA HIS A 372 11.73 -17.16 21.35
C HIS A 372 12.85 -16.22 21.78
N LEU A 373 12.60 -14.92 21.69
CA LEU A 373 13.53 -13.89 22.12
C LEU A 373 13.08 -13.30 23.46
N ASP A 374 14.02 -12.91 24.29
CA ASP A 374 13.72 -12.22 25.56
C ASP A 374 13.00 -10.90 25.28
N GLY A 375 11.91 -10.65 25.98
CA GLY A 375 11.17 -9.40 25.90
C GLY A 375 11.67 -8.35 26.88
N TRP A 376 10.91 -7.26 27.01
CA TRP A 376 11.20 -6.14 27.93
C TRP A 376 9.93 -5.60 28.54
N THR A 377 10.06 -4.99 29.73
CA THR A 377 8.94 -4.42 30.50
C THR A 377 9.00 -2.89 30.58
N GLU A 378 10.15 -2.31 30.27
CA GLU A 378 10.37 -0.88 30.31
C GLU A 378 9.59 -0.15 29.20
N ASP A 379 8.99 0.99 29.53
CA ASP A 379 8.36 1.87 28.54
C ASP A 379 9.42 2.49 27.64
N ILE A 380 9.32 2.20 26.34
CA ILE A 380 10.25 2.67 25.31
C ILE A 380 9.75 3.89 24.53
N THR A 381 8.57 4.42 24.83
CA THR A 381 7.96 5.52 24.06
C THR A 381 8.75 6.83 24.12
N ALA A 382 9.53 7.02 25.16
CA ALA A 382 10.43 8.16 25.34
C ALA A 382 11.83 7.99 24.70
N ALA A 383 12.19 6.79 24.22
CA ALA A 383 13.48 6.53 23.57
C ALA A 383 13.61 7.37 22.27
N ARG A 384 14.81 7.95 22.06
CA ARG A 384 15.10 8.74 20.85
C ARG A 384 16.37 8.26 20.15
N ASP A 385 17.21 7.52 20.84
CA ASP A 385 18.39 6.85 20.32
C ASP A 385 18.28 5.33 20.52
N PHE A 386 19.04 4.57 19.73
CA PHE A 386 19.08 3.11 19.83
C PHE A 386 19.55 2.64 21.21
N ASP A 387 20.49 3.38 21.81
CA ASP A 387 21.05 3.06 23.12
C ASP A 387 20.11 3.35 24.29
N ASP A 388 19.04 4.14 24.07
CA ASP A 388 17.97 4.37 25.05
C ASP A 388 17.07 3.14 25.24
N LEU A 389 17.09 2.22 24.27
CA LEU A 389 16.28 1.01 24.31
C LEU A 389 16.82 0.00 25.33
N PRO A 390 15.95 -0.75 26.02
CA PRO A 390 16.36 -1.91 26.83
C PRO A 390 17.23 -2.88 26.01
N LYS A 391 18.17 -3.53 26.66
CA LYS A 391 19.13 -4.44 25.98
C LYS A 391 18.42 -5.57 25.22
N ASN A 392 17.29 -6.06 25.74
CA ASN A 392 16.51 -7.09 25.06
C ASN A 392 15.83 -6.53 23.82
N ALA A 393 15.31 -5.30 23.84
CA ALA A 393 14.75 -4.64 22.66
C ALA A 393 15.83 -4.41 21.58
N GLN A 394 17.05 -4.00 21.98
CA GLN A 394 18.20 -3.90 21.07
C GLN A 394 18.52 -5.27 20.43
N ARG A 395 18.60 -6.35 21.24
CA ARG A 395 18.86 -7.72 20.73
C ARG A 395 17.77 -8.19 19.78
N TYR A 396 16.49 -7.92 20.12
CA TYR A 396 15.37 -8.22 19.25
C TYR A 396 15.55 -7.57 17.87
N LEU A 397 15.82 -6.28 17.80
CA LEU A 397 16.03 -5.54 16.56
C LEU A 397 17.21 -6.09 15.75
N LEU A 398 18.36 -6.32 16.39
CA LEU A 398 19.55 -6.88 15.73
C LEU A 398 19.28 -8.30 15.21
N ARG A 399 18.50 -9.10 15.94
CA ARG A 399 18.12 -10.43 15.47
C ARG A 399 17.19 -10.35 14.25
N LEU A 400 16.23 -9.41 14.24
CA LEU A 400 15.39 -9.18 13.05
C LEU A 400 16.23 -8.75 11.84
N GLU A 401 17.24 -7.89 12.02
CA GLU A 401 18.16 -7.52 10.92
C GLU A 401 18.88 -8.76 10.36
N GLU A 402 19.43 -9.58 11.25
CA GLU A 402 20.16 -10.79 10.87
C GLU A 402 19.29 -11.75 10.08
N ILE A 403 18.08 -12.07 10.59
CA ILE A 403 17.21 -13.06 9.97
C ILE A 403 16.44 -12.54 8.75
N SER A 404 16.24 -11.24 8.59
CA SER A 404 15.64 -10.63 7.40
C SER A 404 16.65 -10.35 6.29
N GLY A 405 17.95 -10.30 6.64
CA GLY A 405 19.04 -9.93 5.73
C GLY A 405 19.05 -8.46 5.32
N THR A 406 18.27 -7.60 6.01
CA THR A 406 18.18 -6.17 5.69
C THR A 406 18.24 -5.35 6.98
N ARG A 407 19.03 -4.28 6.99
CA ARG A 407 19.20 -3.42 8.18
C ARG A 407 17.91 -2.67 8.54
N ILE A 408 17.67 -2.49 9.83
CA ILE A 408 16.59 -1.67 10.37
C ILE A 408 17.12 -0.24 10.56
N SER A 409 16.77 0.66 9.67
CA SER A 409 17.28 2.03 9.62
C SER A 409 16.49 3.03 10.45
N ALA A 410 15.20 2.72 10.71
CA ALA A 410 14.38 3.52 11.61
C ALA A 410 13.42 2.64 12.42
N ILE A 411 13.10 3.06 13.65
CA ILE A 411 12.33 2.30 14.62
C ILE A 411 11.24 3.18 15.20
N GLY A 412 9.98 2.81 14.99
CA GLY A 412 8.82 3.48 15.60
C GLY A 412 8.56 2.94 17.00
N VAL A 413 8.66 3.82 17.98
CA VAL A 413 8.45 3.55 19.42
C VAL A 413 7.18 4.22 19.97
N GLY A 414 6.27 4.65 19.10
CA GLY A 414 5.00 5.29 19.44
C GLY A 414 4.29 5.85 18.21
N PRO A 415 3.08 6.43 18.35
CA PRO A 415 2.27 6.87 17.20
C PRO A 415 2.76 8.19 16.57
N GLY A 416 3.39 9.09 17.33
CA GLY A 416 3.83 10.41 16.87
C GLY A 416 5.02 10.34 15.91
N ARG A 417 5.20 11.39 15.12
CA ARG A 417 6.35 11.54 14.22
C ARG A 417 7.67 11.53 14.97
N GLU A 418 7.73 12.24 16.09
CA GLU A 418 8.88 12.34 16.99
C GLU A 418 9.20 11.02 17.72
N ALA A 419 8.25 10.07 17.77
CA ALA A 419 8.44 8.76 18.38
C ALA A 419 9.05 7.78 17.36
N THR A 420 10.17 8.21 16.74
CA THR A 420 10.93 7.40 15.79
C THR A 420 12.41 7.59 16.02
N ILE A 421 13.12 6.49 16.29
CA ILE A 421 14.57 6.43 16.36
C ILE A 421 15.11 6.25 14.95
N VAL A 422 15.99 7.14 14.49
CA VAL A 422 16.64 7.04 13.17
C VAL A 422 18.09 6.57 13.39
N ARG A 423 18.41 5.36 12.90
CA ARG A 423 19.75 4.77 12.97
C ARG A 423 20.57 5.07 11.73
N HIS A 424 19.93 5.09 10.58
CA HIS A 424 20.56 5.38 9.29
C HIS A 424 19.67 6.27 8.46
N ASP A 425 20.29 7.18 7.71
CA ASP A 425 19.54 8.07 6.83
C ASP A 425 18.86 7.27 5.69
N LEU A 426 17.56 7.46 5.53
CA LEU A 426 16.76 6.77 4.50
C LEU A 426 16.92 7.39 3.11
N LEU A 427 17.44 8.60 3.01
CA LEU A 427 17.70 9.28 1.74
C LEU A 427 19.16 9.12 1.26
N GLY A 428 20.07 8.70 2.10
CA GLY A 428 21.49 8.46 1.76
C GLY A 428 22.42 9.53 2.20
#